data_af59b9c85d685ce17bf6d51ad72f9911
#
_entry.id   af59b9c85d685ce17bf6d51ad72f9911
#
_cell.length_a   1.000
_cell.length_b   1.000
_cell.length_c   1.000
_cell.angle_alpha   90.00
_cell.angle_beta   90.00
_cell.angle_gamma   90.00
#
_symmetry.space_group_name_H-M   'P 1'
#
loop_
_entity.id
_entity.type
_entity.pdbx_description
1 polymer ?
#
loop_
_entity_poly.entity_id
_entity_poly.type
_entity_poly.pdbx_seq_one_letter_code
_entity_poly.pdbx_strand_id
1 'polypeptide(L)'
;MDFFLPVISKDLFHENFRRVLLKNDQLAQALFNQWANGFVDRDNKIIKEFQTSFNSTFWEVYLYAVLKNYGLDVNFNFSTPDFCISDSDFVIEATTANAARDKTPEWEKNYTPEEM
;
A
#
# COMPACT_ATOMS: atom_id res chain seq x y z
N MET A 1 5.02 5.88 -13.29
CA MET A 1 4.92 6.31 -11.88
C MET A 1 6.03 5.63 -11.09
N ASP A 2 6.86 6.39 -10.42
CA ASP A 2 7.96 5.85 -9.62
C ASP A 2 7.72 6.14 -8.14
N PHE A 3 7.40 5.09 -7.37
CA PHE A 3 7.10 5.19 -5.95
C PHE A 3 8.34 5.44 -5.08
N PHE A 4 9.53 5.19 -5.62
CA PHE A 4 10.77 5.23 -4.85
C PHE A 4 11.57 6.51 -5.05
N LEU A 5 11.12 7.39 -5.95
CA LEU A 5 11.71 8.72 -6.10
C LEU A 5 11.17 9.61 -4.97
N PRO A 6 12.03 10.09 -4.05
CA PRO A 6 11.54 10.90 -2.93
C PRO A 6 10.80 12.16 -3.38
N VAL A 7 9.60 12.36 -2.85
CA VAL A 7 8.78 13.55 -3.11
C VAL A 7 8.51 14.36 -1.85
N ILE A 8 9.00 13.88 -0.70
CA ILE A 8 8.85 14.55 0.59
C ILE A 8 10.20 14.60 1.29
N SER A 9 10.27 15.37 2.37
CA SER A 9 11.43 15.47 3.23
C SER A 9 11.77 14.13 3.88
N LYS A 10 13.05 13.80 4.00
CA LYS A 10 13.50 12.49 4.53
C LYS A 10 13.03 12.22 5.95
N ASP A 11 12.88 13.26 6.77
CA ASP A 11 12.41 13.12 8.13
C ASP A 11 10.93 12.72 8.21
N LEU A 12 10.18 12.85 7.11
CA LEU A 12 8.79 12.44 7.03
C LEU A 12 8.61 11.03 6.46
N PHE A 13 9.68 10.36 6.04
CA PHE A 13 9.60 9.01 5.50
C PHE A 13 9.12 8.02 6.56
N HIS A 14 8.18 7.17 6.17
CA HIS A 14 7.84 6.00 6.97
C HIS A 14 9.07 5.11 7.13
N GLU A 15 9.23 4.49 8.28
CA GLU A 15 10.39 3.66 8.57
C GLU A 15 10.61 2.55 7.54
N ASN A 16 9.53 1.89 7.12
CA ASN A 16 9.62 0.83 6.11
C ASN A 16 10.03 1.36 4.75
N PHE A 17 9.62 2.58 4.40
CA PHE A 17 10.07 3.22 3.17
C PHE A 17 11.58 3.48 3.22
N ARG A 18 12.07 3.97 4.34
CA ARG A 18 13.53 4.16 4.53
C ARG A 18 14.29 2.87 4.34
N ARG A 19 13.80 1.79 4.94
CA ARG A 19 14.43 0.46 4.85
C ARG A 19 14.51 -0.01 3.41
N VAL A 20 13.45 0.18 2.65
CA VAL A 20 13.43 -0.20 1.23
C VAL A 20 14.44 0.61 0.42
N LEU A 21 14.51 1.91 0.67
CA LEU A 21 15.50 2.77 -0.02
C LEU A 21 16.94 2.37 0.34
N LEU A 22 17.20 2.09 1.61
CA LEU A 22 18.54 1.67 2.05
C LEU A 22 18.97 0.35 1.45
N LYS A 23 18.04 -0.59 1.32
CA LYS A 23 18.31 -1.88 0.68
C LYS A 23 18.65 -1.72 -0.79
N ASN A 24 18.07 -0.72 -1.44
CA ASN A 24 18.34 -0.35 -2.83
C ASN A 24 18.26 -1.53 -3.82
N ASP A 25 17.26 -2.38 -3.64
CA ASP A 25 16.98 -3.47 -4.56
C ASP A 25 16.20 -2.94 -5.76
N GLN A 26 16.92 -2.59 -6.82
CA GLN A 26 16.32 -1.96 -7.99
C GLN A 26 15.32 -2.88 -8.71
N LEU A 27 15.58 -4.17 -8.70
CA LEU A 27 14.67 -5.13 -9.32
C LEU A 27 13.33 -5.19 -8.57
N ALA A 28 13.38 -5.25 -7.25
CA ALA A 28 12.17 -5.25 -6.43
C ALA A 28 11.39 -3.94 -6.57
N GLN A 29 12.10 -2.81 -6.63
CA GLN A 29 11.46 -1.50 -6.84
C GLN A 29 10.78 -1.43 -8.20
N ALA A 30 11.43 -1.91 -9.25
CA ALA A 30 10.84 -1.93 -10.59
C ALA A 30 9.61 -2.83 -10.64
N LEU A 31 9.64 -3.96 -9.96
CA LEU A 31 8.50 -4.89 -9.87
C LEU A 31 7.31 -4.22 -9.18
N PHE A 32 7.54 -3.53 -8.08
CA PHE A 32 6.47 -2.82 -7.38
C PHE A 32 5.86 -1.73 -8.26
N ASN A 33 6.68 -0.95 -8.94
CA ASN A 33 6.19 0.06 -9.87
C ASN A 33 5.34 -0.57 -10.99
N GLN A 34 5.71 -1.76 -11.44
CA GLN A 34 4.94 -2.50 -12.43
C GLN A 34 3.60 -2.97 -11.87
N TRP A 35 3.54 -3.38 -10.61
CA TRP A 35 2.27 -3.74 -9.96
C TRP A 35 1.26 -2.59 -10.00
N ALA A 36 1.74 -1.37 -9.86
CA ALA A 36 0.90 -0.19 -9.87
C ALA A 36 0.50 0.27 -11.28
N ASN A 37 1.02 -0.37 -12.33
CA ASN A 37 0.73 0.03 -13.69
C ASN A 37 -0.78 -0.10 -13.99
N GLY A 38 -1.41 0.99 -14.37
CA GLY A 38 -2.86 1.06 -14.58
C GLY A 38 -3.64 1.62 -13.39
N PHE A 39 -3.01 1.72 -12.24
CA PHE A 39 -3.65 2.35 -11.08
C PHE A 39 -3.86 3.84 -11.33
N VAL A 40 -5.08 4.31 -11.08
CA VAL A 40 -5.43 5.71 -11.28
C VAL A 40 -5.27 6.48 -9.98
N ASP A 41 -4.30 7.39 -9.95
CA ASP A 41 -4.01 8.27 -8.82
C ASP A 41 -4.82 9.56 -8.96
N ARG A 42 -6.10 9.52 -8.54
CA ARG A 42 -7.03 10.63 -8.76
C ARG A 42 -6.65 11.91 -8.04
N ASP A 43 -6.06 11.79 -6.88
CA ASP A 43 -5.73 12.93 -6.03
C ASP A 43 -4.25 13.32 -6.12
N ASN A 44 -3.47 12.63 -6.93
CA ASN A 44 -2.02 12.82 -7.05
C ASN A 44 -1.29 12.67 -5.72
N LYS A 45 -1.76 11.77 -4.87
CA LYS A 45 -1.24 11.61 -3.51
C LYS A 45 -0.64 10.24 -3.23
N ILE A 46 -0.79 9.28 -4.14
CA ILE A 46 -0.43 7.90 -3.83
C ILE A 46 1.06 7.72 -3.55
N ILE A 47 1.92 8.43 -4.28
CA ILE A 47 3.38 8.34 -4.06
C ILE A 47 3.73 8.94 -2.70
N LYS A 48 3.17 10.09 -2.36
CA LYS A 48 3.36 10.71 -1.06
C LYS A 48 2.86 9.80 0.06
N GLU A 49 1.68 9.21 -0.09
CA GLU A 49 1.11 8.28 0.89
C GLU A 49 1.97 7.03 1.03
N PHE A 50 2.53 6.52 -0.05
CA PHE A 50 3.45 5.39 0.01
C PHE A 50 4.68 5.72 0.87
N GLN A 51 5.20 6.92 0.75
CA GLN A 51 6.41 7.33 1.47
C GLN A 51 6.14 7.71 2.91
N THR A 52 4.93 8.16 3.25
CA THR A 52 4.56 8.57 4.61
C THR A 52 3.74 7.52 5.36
N SER A 53 2.96 6.70 4.65
CA SER A 53 2.04 5.70 5.23
C SER A 53 2.24 4.36 4.50
N PHE A 54 3.47 3.92 4.40
CA PHE A 54 3.92 2.82 3.56
C PHE A 54 3.01 1.60 3.59
N ASN A 55 2.66 1.11 4.79
CA ASN A 55 1.96 -0.18 4.91
C ASN A 55 0.59 -0.18 4.22
N SER A 56 -0.19 0.87 4.42
CA SER A 56 -1.53 0.97 3.84
C SER A 56 -1.47 1.07 2.32
N THR A 57 -0.58 1.90 1.81
CA THR A 57 -0.45 2.10 0.36
C THR A 57 0.15 0.89 -0.33
N PHE A 58 1.14 0.25 0.30
CA PHE A 58 1.71 -1.00 -0.20
C PHE A 58 0.61 -2.05 -0.37
N TRP A 59 -0.24 -2.21 0.65
CA TRP A 59 -1.32 -3.19 0.63
C TRP A 59 -2.34 -2.90 -0.47
N GLU A 60 -2.68 -1.63 -0.66
CA GLU A 60 -3.61 -1.20 -1.71
C GLU A 60 -3.06 -1.52 -3.11
N VAL A 61 -1.80 -1.19 -3.37
CA VAL A 61 -1.16 -1.49 -4.66
C VAL A 61 -1.07 -3.00 -4.88
N TYR A 62 -0.71 -3.76 -3.83
CA TYR A 62 -0.64 -5.21 -3.90
C TYR A 62 -2.00 -5.82 -4.29
N LEU A 63 -3.07 -5.40 -3.62
CA LEU A 63 -4.42 -5.88 -3.95
C LEU A 63 -4.82 -5.53 -5.36
N TYR A 64 -4.49 -4.32 -5.81
CA TYR A 64 -4.75 -3.93 -7.19
C TYR A 64 -4.04 -4.87 -8.18
N ALA A 65 -2.77 -5.19 -7.90
CA ALA A 65 -2.00 -6.10 -8.75
C ALA A 65 -2.64 -7.50 -8.79
N VAL A 66 -3.12 -7.99 -7.65
CA VAL A 66 -3.81 -9.28 -7.57
C VAL A 66 -5.09 -9.27 -8.42
N LEU A 67 -5.92 -8.25 -8.27
CA LEU A 67 -7.15 -8.12 -9.04
C LEU A 67 -6.88 -8.10 -10.53
N LYS A 68 -5.88 -7.33 -10.94
CA LYS A 68 -5.46 -7.23 -12.32
C LYS A 68 -4.97 -8.58 -12.86
N ASN A 69 -4.20 -9.32 -12.05
CA ASN A 69 -3.68 -10.63 -12.43
C ASN A 69 -4.78 -11.67 -12.63
N TYR A 70 -5.89 -11.53 -11.91
CA TYR A 70 -7.07 -12.38 -12.12
C TYR A 70 -7.99 -11.90 -13.24
N GLY A 71 -7.58 -10.88 -13.97
CA GLY A 71 -8.37 -10.36 -15.09
C GLY A 71 -9.57 -9.53 -14.68
N LEU A 72 -9.62 -9.09 -13.43
CA LEU A 72 -10.70 -8.23 -12.95
C LEU A 72 -10.41 -6.78 -13.30
N ASP A 73 -11.43 -6.10 -13.80
CA ASP A 73 -11.33 -4.70 -14.21
C ASP A 73 -11.82 -3.80 -13.08
N VAL A 74 -10.96 -2.89 -12.63
CA VAL A 74 -11.27 -1.99 -11.52
C VAL A 74 -11.82 -0.68 -12.06
N ASN A 75 -12.97 -0.26 -11.53
CA ASN A 75 -13.58 1.01 -11.87
C ASN A 75 -13.10 2.08 -10.88
N PHE A 76 -12.29 3.02 -11.37
CA PHE A 76 -11.72 4.10 -10.56
C PHE A 76 -12.61 5.35 -10.47
N ASN A 77 -13.85 5.29 -10.94
CA ASN A 77 -14.76 6.43 -10.88
C ASN A 77 -15.25 6.75 -9.46
N PHE A 78 -15.05 5.83 -8.53
CA PHE A 78 -15.49 5.98 -7.14
C PHE A 78 -14.29 6.14 -6.21
N SER A 79 -14.41 7.06 -5.26
CA SER A 79 -13.35 7.27 -4.26
C SER A 79 -13.42 6.26 -3.11
N THR A 80 -14.61 5.76 -2.82
CA THR A 80 -14.86 4.72 -1.81
C THR A 80 -15.97 3.81 -2.31
N PRO A 81 -15.85 2.50 -2.09
CA PRO A 81 -14.70 1.78 -1.52
C PRO A 81 -13.48 1.84 -2.45
N ASP A 82 -12.33 1.35 -1.97
CA ASP A 82 -11.07 1.43 -2.71
C ASP A 82 -11.15 0.81 -4.09
N PHE A 83 -11.79 -0.35 -4.21
CA PHE A 83 -11.92 -1.05 -5.48
C PHE A 83 -13.36 -1.43 -5.75
N CYS A 84 -13.88 -0.91 -6.86
CA CYS A 84 -15.16 -1.34 -7.42
C CYS A 84 -14.84 -2.15 -8.67
N ILE A 85 -15.33 -3.39 -8.73
CA ILE A 85 -15.09 -4.25 -9.89
C ILE A 85 -16.11 -3.91 -10.97
N SER A 86 -15.62 -3.60 -12.17
CA SER A 86 -16.48 -3.22 -13.31
C SER A 86 -17.47 -4.33 -13.64
N ASP A 87 -18.68 -3.92 -14.00
CA ASP A 87 -19.78 -4.82 -14.38
C ASP A 87 -20.13 -5.85 -13.30
N SER A 88 -19.91 -5.48 -12.02
CA SER A 88 -20.16 -6.34 -10.88
C SER A 88 -20.62 -5.52 -9.69
N ASP A 89 -21.29 -6.18 -8.74
CA ASP A 89 -21.63 -5.58 -7.45
C ASP A 89 -20.53 -5.76 -6.42
N PHE A 90 -19.42 -6.39 -6.79
CA PHE A 90 -18.30 -6.61 -5.88
C PHE A 90 -17.52 -5.32 -5.64
N VAL A 91 -17.29 -5.06 -4.37
CA VAL A 91 -16.45 -3.96 -3.91
C VAL A 91 -15.44 -4.48 -2.90
N ILE A 92 -14.25 -3.90 -2.89
CA ILE A 92 -13.17 -4.33 -2.00
C ILE A 92 -12.60 -3.10 -1.30
N GLU A 93 -12.47 -3.19 0.00
CA GLU A 93 -11.85 -2.17 0.83
C GLU A 93 -10.51 -2.70 1.33
N ALA A 94 -9.43 -1.99 1.01
CA ALA A 94 -8.10 -2.36 1.48
C ALA A 94 -7.90 -1.81 2.88
N THR A 95 -7.74 -2.69 3.86
CA THR A 95 -7.54 -2.28 5.24
C THR A 95 -6.27 -2.89 5.80
N THR A 96 -5.63 -2.15 6.70
CA THR A 96 -4.48 -2.64 7.44
C THR A 96 -4.70 -2.37 8.92
N ALA A 97 -4.21 -3.31 9.74
CA ALA A 97 -4.18 -3.12 11.19
C ALA A 97 -2.82 -2.52 11.55
N ASN A 98 -2.80 -1.23 11.83
CA ASN A 98 -1.60 -0.54 12.26
C ASN A 98 -1.54 -0.50 13.77
N ALA A 99 -0.31 -0.50 14.34
CA ALA A 99 -0.13 -0.30 15.77
C ALA A 99 -0.71 1.05 16.18
N ALA A 100 -1.45 1.06 17.27
CA ALA A 100 -1.93 2.32 17.81
C ALA A 100 -0.75 3.16 18.29
N ARG A 101 -0.90 4.48 18.20
CA ARG A 101 0.09 5.41 18.72
C ARG A 101 0.33 5.10 20.20
N ASP A 102 1.58 5.04 20.63
CA ASP A 102 1.99 4.74 22.00
C ASP A 102 1.72 3.30 22.46
N LYS A 103 1.42 2.39 21.53
CA LYS A 103 1.26 0.97 21.85
C LYS A 103 2.29 0.14 21.10
N THR A 104 2.64 -1.00 21.70
CA THR A 104 3.57 -1.94 21.11
C THR A 104 2.95 -2.56 19.84
N PRO A 105 3.69 -2.55 18.70
CA PRO A 105 3.23 -3.24 17.50
C PRO A 105 2.98 -4.73 17.76
N GLU A 106 2.06 -5.32 17.02
CA GLU A 106 1.66 -6.71 17.25
C GLU A 106 2.82 -7.69 17.14
N TRP A 107 3.75 -7.48 16.22
CA TRP A 107 4.89 -8.37 16.04
C TRP A 107 5.89 -8.34 17.21
N GLU A 108 5.78 -7.35 18.09
CA GLU A 108 6.63 -7.23 19.29
C GLU A 108 5.94 -7.75 20.55
N LYS A 109 4.64 -8.09 20.46
CA LYS A 109 3.90 -8.60 21.62
C LYS A 109 4.21 -10.07 21.83
N ASN A 110 4.39 -10.44 23.09
CA ASN A 110 4.48 -11.84 23.50
C ASN A 110 3.09 -12.31 23.91
N TYR A 111 2.52 -13.22 23.16
CA TYR A 111 1.20 -13.76 23.45
C TYR A 111 1.34 -15.01 24.32
N THR A 112 0.53 -15.07 25.37
CA THR A 112 0.36 -16.27 26.19
C THR A 112 -0.91 -16.97 25.79
N PRO A 113 -1.11 -18.27 26.18
CA PRO A 113 -2.35 -18.97 25.84
C PRO A 113 -3.61 -18.25 26.34
N GLU A 114 -3.54 -17.55 27.43
CA GLU A 114 -4.68 -16.80 27.98
C GLU A 114 -5.02 -15.56 27.15
N GLU A 115 -4.08 -15.03 26.39
CA GLU A 115 -4.28 -13.86 25.56
C GLU A 115 -4.79 -14.22 24.16
N MET A 116 -4.70 -15.45 23.83
CA MET A 116 -5.10 -15.96 22.53
C MET A 116 -6.52 -16.51 22.58
#